data_2e28ee6d934ef7bce1d1aa953450d1d9
#
_entry.id   2e28ee6d934ef7bce1d1aa953450d1d9
#
_cell.length_a   1.000
_cell.length_b   1.000
_cell.length_c   1.000
_cell.angle_alpha   90.00
_cell.angle_beta   90.00
_cell.angle_gamma   90.00
#
_symmetry.space_group_name_H-M   'P 1'
#
loop_
_entity.id
_entity.type
_entity.pdbx_description
1 polymer ?
#
loop_
_entity_poly.entity_id
_entity_poly.type
_entity_poly.pdbx_seq_one_letter_code
_entity_poly.pdbx_strand_id
1 'polypeptide(L)'
;MRVNCIAPLFVDTPGSRDSVDDARRALSAAAIPLGRIAQPEDIAGVVLFLASRLSSFVTGQVIVVDGGLFCTTLRPPRGWTPPPGYVDNLSG
;
A
#
# COMPACT_ATOMS: atom_id res chain seq x y z
N MET A 1 8.91 -18.67 -19.81
CA MET A 1 9.11 -18.30 -18.39
C MET A 1 8.55 -16.92 -18.15
N ARG A 2 7.87 -16.72 -17.01
CA ARG A 2 7.38 -15.38 -16.61
C ARG A 2 8.01 -15.00 -15.27
N VAL A 3 8.35 -13.74 -15.12
CA VAL A 3 8.90 -13.22 -13.89
C VAL A 3 8.19 -11.89 -13.56
N ASN A 4 7.57 -11.84 -12.40
CA ASN A 4 6.89 -10.64 -11.90
C ASN A 4 7.33 -10.37 -10.46
N CYS A 5 7.16 -9.14 -10.03
CA CYS A 5 7.50 -8.71 -8.69
C CYS A 5 6.24 -8.21 -7.97
N ILE A 6 6.13 -8.50 -6.69
CA ILE A 6 5.08 -7.95 -5.84
C ILE A 6 5.73 -6.98 -4.88
N ALA A 7 5.19 -5.76 -4.80
CA ALA A 7 5.66 -4.71 -3.90
C ALA A 7 4.59 -4.41 -2.86
N PRO A 8 4.57 -5.14 -1.74
CA PRO A 8 3.62 -4.88 -0.66
C PRO A 8 4.07 -3.69 0.19
N LEU A 9 3.11 -3.09 0.90
CA LEU A 9 3.39 -2.02 1.85
C LEU A 9 2.49 -2.22 3.08
N PHE A 10 3.06 -2.13 4.29
CA PHE A 10 2.33 -2.26 5.56
C PHE A 10 1.48 -3.53 5.64
N VAL A 11 2.13 -4.67 5.69
CA VAL A 11 1.46 -5.95 5.91
C VAL A 11 1.49 -6.27 7.40
N ASP A 12 0.33 -6.64 7.95
CA ASP A 12 0.18 -7.00 9.34
C ASP A 12 0.67 -8.43 9.56
N THR A 13 1.86 -8.57 10.12
CA THR A 13 2.46 -9.87 10.44
C THR A 13 2.75 -9.94 11.95
N PRO A 14 2.92 -11.14 12.53
CA PRO A 14 3.30 -11.24 13.94
C PRO A 14 4.56 -10.43 14.29
N GLY A 15 5.56 -10.41 13.40
CA GLY A 15 6.77 -9.62 13.61
C GLY A 15 6.51 -8.12 13.61
N SER A 16 5.65 -7.62 12.74
CA SER A 16 5.31 -6.20 12.69
C SER A 16 4.45 -5.77 13.87
N ARG A 17 3.63 -6.66 14.42
CA ARG A 17 2.80 -6.36 15.60
C ARG A 17 3.66 -6.10 16.82
N ASP A 18 4.79 -6.78 16.95
CA ASP A 18 5.69 -6.63 18.09
C ASP A 18 6.54 -5.36 18.02
N SER A 19 6.73 -4.80 16.83
CA SER A 19 7.62 -3.66 16.61
C SER A 19 6.90 -2.33 16.44
N VAL A 20 5.58 -2.32 16.27
CA VAL A 20 4.80 -1.11 16.02
C VAL A 20 3.62 -1.06 16.97
N ASP A 21 3.46 0.06 17.69
CA ASP A 21 2.36 0.24 18.63
C ASP A 21 1.02 0.52 17.92
N ASP A 22 -0.08 0.42 18.68
CA ASP A 22 -1.43 0.58 18.13
C ASP A 22 -1.67 1.99 17.57
N ALA A 23 -1.07 3.02 18.17
CA ALA A 23 -1.22 4.40 17.69
C ALA A 23 -0.60 4.58 16.31
N ARG A 24 0.60 4.02 16.10
CA ARG A 24 1.27 4.05 14.79
C ARG A 24 0.52 3.24 13.75
N ARG A 25 -0.02 2.10 14.14
CA ARG A 25 -0.82 1.27 13.24
C ARG A 25 -2.07 2.00 12.79
N ALA A 26 -2.74 2.70 13.71
CA ALA A 26 -3.92 3.49 13.38
C ALA A 26 -3.58 4.63 12.41
N LEU A 27 -2.44 5.31 12.61
CA LEU A 27 -1.98 6.36 11.69
C LEU A 27 -1.67 5.80 10.30
N SER A 28 -1.01 4.65 10.24
CA SER A 28 -0.71 3.99 8.96
C SER A 28 -1.99 3.60 8.24
N ALA A 29 -2.95 3.00 8.94
CA ALA A 29 -4.24 2.63 8.36
C ALA A 29 -5.00 3.85 7.84
N ALA A 30 -4.95 4.97 8.56
CA ALA A 30 -5.62 6.20 8.15
C ALA A 30 -5.03 6.81 6.88
N ALA A 31 -3.73 6.60 6.63
CA ALA A 31 -3.06 7.09 5.44
C ALA A 31 -3.37 6.25 4.19
N ILE A 32 -3.83 5.02 4.36
CA ILE A 32 -4.12 4.11 3.25
C ILE A 32 -5.55 4.35 2.76
N PRO A 33 -5.77 4.61 1.46
CA PRO A 33 -7.11 4.86 0.92
C PRO A 33 -8.15 3.79 1.25
N LEU A 34 -7.77 2.50 1.24
CA LEU A 34 -8.70 1.44 1.63
C LEU A 34 -8.96 1.40 3.14
N GLY A 35 -8.23 2.18 3.94
CA GLY A 35 -8.53 2.43 5.35
C GLY A 35 -8.08 1.33 6.29
N ARG A 36 -7.24 0.41 5.84
CA ARG A 36 -6.73 -0.68 6.68
C ARG A 36 -5.34 -1.10 6.25
N ILE A 37 -4.58 -1.68 7.17
CA ILE A 37 -3.30 -2.32 6.87
C ILE A 37 -3.58 -3.67 6.19
N ALA A 38 -2.76 -4.04 5.20
CA ALA A 38 -2.92 -5.30 4.50
C ALA A 38 -2.72 -6.50 5.44
N GLN A 39 -3.49 -7.54 5.20
CA GLN A 39 -3.29 -8.84 5.83
C GLN A 39 -2.48 -9.73 4.91
N PRO A 40 -1.81 -10.78 5.42
CA PRO A 40 -1.08 -11.71 4.56
C PRO A 40 -1.91 -12.28 3.42
N GLU A 41 -3.21 -12.49 3.64
CA GLU A 41 -4.14 -12.99 2.63
C GLU A 41 -4.27 -12.04 1.43
N ASP A 42 -4.14 -10.75 1.66
CA ASP A 42 -4.19 -9.76 0.58
C ASP A 42 -3.03 -9.95 -0.40
N ILE A 43 -1.86 -10.31 0.12
CA ILE A 43 -0.68 -10.58 -0.70
C ILE A 43 -0.78 -11.97 -1.32
N ALA A 44 -1.25 -12.96 -0.56
CA ALA A 44 -1.41 -14.33 -1.04
C ALA A 44 -2.33 -14.40 -2.27
N GLY A 45 -3.38 -13.58 -2.32
CA GLY A 45 -4.28 -13.52 -3.48
C GLY A 45 -3.55 -13.09 -4.75
N VAL A 46 -2.65 -12.13 -4.65
CA VAL A 46 -1.84 -11.67 -5.80
C VAL A 46 -0.85 -12.75 -6.22
N VAL A 47 -0.24 -13.45 -5.25
CA VAL A 47 0.67 -14.58 -5.55
C VAL A 47 -0.08 -15.67 -6.30
N LEU A 48 -1.28 -16.02 -5.86
CA LEU A 48 -2.11 -17.03 -6.53
C LEU A 48 -2.44 -16.62 -7.96
N PHE A 49 -2.81 -15.36 -8.16
CA PHE A 49 -3.07 -14.83 -9.51
C PHE A 49 -1.83 -14.97 -10.40
N LEU A 50 -0.67 -14.55 -9.90
CA LEU A 50 0.57 -14.59 -10.69
C LEU A 50 1.07 -16.01 -10.93
N ALA A 51 0.77 -16.96 -10.04
CA ALA A 51 1.13 -18.36 -10.21
C ALA A 51 0.16 -19.13 -11.07
N SER A 52 -0.98 -18.55 -11.42
CA SER A 52 -2.04 -19.23 -12.16
C SER A 52 -2.01 -18.87 -13.65
N ARG A 53 -2.82 -19.61 -14.42
CA ARG A 53 -3.01 -19.32 -15.85
C ARG A 53 -3.72 -17.99 -16.09
N LEU A 54 -4.39 -17.44 -15.07
CA LEU A 54 -5.07 -16.15 -15.18
C LEU A 54 -4.11 -15.02 -15.55
N SER A 55 -2.84 -15.16 -15.17
CA SER A 55 -1.80 -14.19 -15.49
C SER A 55 -0.88 -14.63 -16.64
N SER A 56 -1.36 -15.49 -17.52
CA SER A 56 -0.52 -16.11 -18.57
C SER A 56 0.13 -15.10 -19.51
N PHE A 57 -0.44 -13.92 -19.65
CA PHE A 57 0.11 -12.85 -20.50
C PHE A 57 0.76 -11.73 -19.69
N VAL A 58 1.06 -11.98 -18.41
CA VAL A 58 1.65 -10.99 -17.49
C VAL A 58 3.08 -11.41 -17.17
N THR A 59 4.05 -10.60 -17.57
CA THR A 59 5.46 -10.81 -17.22
C THR A 59 6.18 -9.46 -17.17
N GLY A 60 7.24 -9.38 -16.39
CA GLY A 60 8.04 -8.17 -16.27
C GLY A 60 7.36 -7.06 -15.48
N GLN A 61 6.31 -7.35 -14.73
CA GLN A 61 5.55 -6.33 -14.02
C GLN A 61 5.93 -6.25 -12.55
N VAL A 62 5.81 -5.06 -11.99
CA VAL A 62 5.84 -4.82 -10.54
C VAL A 62 4.40 -4.48 -10.14
N ILE A 63 3.80 -5.35 -9.33
CA ILE A 63 2.43 -5.14 -8.86
C ILE A 63 2.51 -4.59 -7.45
N VAL A 64 2.09 -3.34 -7.29
CA VAL A 64 2.06 -2.66 -6.01
C VAL A 64 0.78 -3.04 -5.29
N VAL A 65 0.90 -3.57 -4.07
CA VAL A 65 -0.22 -4.00 -3.24
C VAL A 65 -0.20 -3.17 -1.96
N ASP A 66 -0.77 -1.98 -2.02
CA ASP A 66 -0.61 -0.94 -0.99
C ASP A 66 -1.93 -0.28 -0.57
N GLY A 67 -3.07 -0.84 -0.99
CA GLY A 67 -4.37 -0.25 -0.68
C GLY A 67 -4.59 1.13 -1.31
N GLY A 68 -3.81 1.47 -2.32
CA GLY A 68 -3.91 2.74 -3.03
C GLY A 68 -2.98 3.83 -2.52
N LEU A 69 -2.08 3.52 -1.60
CA LEU A 69 -1.21 4.54 -0.98
C LEU A 69 -0.37 5.30 -2.01
N PHE A 70 0.20 4.60 -2.99
CA PHE A 70 0.99 5.26 -4.04
C PHE A 70 0.17 6.22 -4.90
N CYS A 71 -1.12 5.96 -5.03
CA CYS A 71 -2.02 6.86 -5.77
C CYS A 71 -2.29 8.17 -5.04
N THR A 72 -1.91 8.27 -3.76
CA THR A 72 -2.14 9.45 -2.93
C THR A 72 -0.86 10.21 -2.60
N THR A 73 0.25 9.90 -3.26
CA THR A 73 1.54 10.56 -2.98
C THR A 73 1.49 12.07 -3.18
N LEU A 74 0.51 12.57 -3.95
CA LEU A 74 0.29 14.00 -4.18
C LEU A 74 -0.81 14.56 -3.28
N ARG A 75 -1.41 13.76 -2.40
CA ARG A 75 -2.44 14.19 -1.47
C ARG A 75 -1.93 14.07 -0.04
N PRO A 76 -2.18 15.07 0.80
CA PRO A 76 -1.88 14.94 2.21
C PRO A 76 -2.80 13.91 2.86
N PRO A 77 -2.35 13.25 3.95
CA PRO A 77 -3.22 12.34 4.70
C PRO A 77 -4.44 13.07 5.27
N ARG A 78 -5.49 12.30 5.55
CA ARG A 78 -6.70 12.84 6.17
C ARG A 78 -6.34 13.51 7.50
N GLY A 79 -6.88 14.70 7.70
CA GLY A 79 -6.60 15.49 8.91
C GLY A 79 -5.30 16.27 8.88
N TRP A 80 -4.52 16.14 7.81
CA TRP A 80 -3.31 16.94 7.66
C TRP A 80 -3.67 18.40 7.37
N THR A 81 -3.00 19.31 8.06
CA THR A 81 -3.12 20.73 7.79
C THR A 81 -1.76 21.26 7.34
N PRO A 82 -1.73 22.10 6.30
CA PRO A 82 -0.45 22.63 5.81
C PRO A 82 0.20 23.54 6.86
N PRO A 83 1.54 23.50 6.95
CA PRO A 83 2.26 24.46 7.80
C PRO A 83 2.11 25.88 7.23
N PRO A 84 2.32 26.90 8.08
CA PRO A 84 2.29 28.29 7.61
C PRO A 84 3.27 28.50 6.46
N GLY A 85 2.81 29.16 5.39
CA GLY A 85 3.63 29.44 4.22
C GLY A 85 3.68 28.31 3.18
N TYR A 86 2.98 27.20 3.44
CA TYR A 86 2.90 26.10 2.47
C TYR A 86 2.17 26.58 1.19
N VAL A 87 2.75 26.28 0.03
CA VAL A 87 2.16 26.59 -1.27
C VAL A 87 1.84 25.27 -1.96
N ASP A 88 0.54 25.08 -2.25
CA ASP A 88 0.07 23.91 -3.00
C ASP A 88 0.05 24.24 -4.49
N ASN A 89 1.06 23.76 -5.20
CA ASN A 89 1.18 23.97 -6.64
C ASN A 89 0.31 23.00 -7.46
N LEU A 90 -0.41 22.10 -6.79
CA LEU A 90 -1.20 21.06 -7.44
C LEU A 90 -2.68 21.44 -7.54
N SER A 91 -3.14 22.39 -6.74
CA SER A 91 -4.53 22.83 -6.71
C SER A 91 -4.84 23.98 -7.67
N GLY A 92 -3.89 24.32 -8.49
CA GLY A 92 -3.90 25.47 -9.41
C GLY A 92 -5.11 25.74 -10.27
#